data_86d92c46f1fd37c1a4ddcd673a14b5e9
#
_entry.id   86d92c46f1fd37c1a4ddcd673a14b5e9
#
_cell.length_a   1.000
_cell.length_b   1.000
_cell.length_c   1.000
_cell.angle_alpha   90.00
_cell.angle_beta   90.00
_cell.angle_gamma   90.00
#
_symmetry.space_group_name_H-M   'P 1'
#
loop_
_entity.id
_entity.type
_entity.pdbx_description
1 polymer ?
#
loop_
_entity_poly.entity_id
_entity_poly.type
_entity_poly.pdbx_seq_one_letter_code
_entity_poly.pdbx_strand_id
1 'polypeptide(L)'
;MILAAAAQFTWASAQVAPADRRMTKMELTATQLAHYMAPGVNLGNTMEACNWNDIFTNNAGLKSETSWQNDKTSESYIRSLKKQGFNSLRIPTSWVAGHIVDKEKMTIDPAWVLRIKEIVDYGLNAGLCVIINEHWDGGWIEHNGFTNQANVSEHKEMYRKLWVNIAKQFKDYDQ
;
A
#
# COMPACT_ATOMS: atom_id res chain seq x y z
N MET A 1 16.15 -21.86 49.90
CA MET A 1 15.01 -22.18 49.02
C MET A 1 14.47 -20.84 48.49
N ILE A 2 14.82 -20.51 47.26
CA ILE A 2 14.35 -19.28 46.62
C ILE A 2 13.25 -19.70 45.63
N LEU A 3 12.00 -19.33 45.89
CA LEU A 3 10.90 -19.51 44.94
C LEU A 3 10.99 -18.46 43.85
N ALA A 4 11.26 -18.90 42.64
CA ALA A 4 11.13 -18.06 41.47
C ALA A 4 9.63 -18.01 41.04
N ALA A 5 9.01 -16.85 41.16
CA ALA A 5 7.67 -16.63 40.63
C ALA A 5 7.77 -16.42 39.12
N ALA A 6 7.35 -17.38 38.32
CA ALA A 6 7.21 -17.23 36.89
C ALA A 6 5.96 -16.38 36.61
N ALA A 7 6.15 -15.14 36.13
CA ALA A 7 5.08 -14.34 35.62
C ALA A 7 4.60 -14.93 34.30
N GLN A 8 3.41 -15.52 34.29
CA GLN A 8 2.72 -15.95 33.08
C GLN A 8 2.16 -14.71 32.37
N PHE A 9 2.80 -14.29 31.30
CA PHE A 9 2.20 -13.35 30.37
C PHE A 9 1.11 -14.07 29.57
N THR A 10 -0.11 -13.94 30.01
CA THR A 10 -1.26 -14.34 29.19
C THR A 10 -1.44 -13.28 28.11
N TRP A 11 -1.08 -13.61 26.89
CA TRP A 11 -1.51 -12.87 25.72
C TRP A 11 -3.04 -13.00 25.68
N ALA A 12 -3.75 -11.95 26.04
CA ALA A 12 -5.17 -11.86 25.74
C ALA A 12 -5.30 -11.96 24.22
N SER A 13 -5.79 -13.09 23.72
CA SER A 13 -6.19 -13.23 22.33
C SER A 13 -7.23 -12.17 22.07
N ALA A 14 -6.85 -11.11 21.32
CA ALA A 14 -7.82 -10.16 20.81
C ALA A 14 -8.86 -10.98 20.06
N GLN A 15 -10.09 -10.99 20.53
CA GLN A 15 -11.18 -11.65 19.83
C GLN A 15 -11.27 -11.01 18.46
N VAL A 16 -10.96 -11.79 17.43
CA VAL A 16 -11.13 -11.41 16.05
C VAL A 16 -12.60 -11.07 15.86
N ALA A 17 -12.92 -9.82 15.59
CA ALA A 17 -14.26 -9.42 15.22
C ALA A 17 -14.73 -10.29 14.04
N PRO A 18 -15.99 -10.73 14.01
CA PRO A 18 -16.48 -11.54 12.91
C PRO A 18 -16.17 -10.85 11.57
N ALA A 19 -15.78 -11.62 10.57
CA ALA A 19 -15.35 -11.18 9.24
C ALA A 19 -16.40 -10.35 8.46
N ASP A 20 -17.53 -10.06 9.04
CA ASP A 20 -18.70 -9.41 8.43
C ASP A 20 -18.89 -7.94 8.87
N ARG A 21 -17.99 -7.40 9.69
CA ARG A 21 -17.99 -5.96 9.98
C ARG A 21 -16.90 -5.28 9.14
N ARG A 22 -17.28 -4.77 7.99
CA ARG A 22 -16.59 -3.62 7.41
C ARG A 22 -16.63 -2.53 8.47
N MET A 23 -15.48 -2.21 9.05
CA MET A 23 -15.40 -1.14 10.03
C MET A 23 -15.72 0.16 9.31
N THR A 24 -16.80 0.79 9.69
CA THR A 24 -17.18 2.08 9.12
C THR A 24 -16.27 3.17 9.71
N LYS A 25 -15.94 4.18 8.90
CA LYS A 25 -15.04 5.32 9.16
C LYS A 25 -15.17 6.00 10.51
N MET A 26 -16.28 5.78 11.22
CA MET A 26 -16.70 6.57 12.39
C MET A 26 -16.53 5.83 13.71
N GLU A 27 -16.15 4.55 13.72
CA GLU A 27 -16.28 3.73 14.94
C GLU A 27 -15.00 3.59 15.75
N LEU A 28 -13.82 3.87 15.16
CA LEU A 28 -12.53 3.71 15.86
C LEU A 28 -11.73 5.01 15.91
N THR A 29 -11.10 5.25 17.05
CA THR A 29 -10.03 6.24 17.14
C THR A 29 -8.79 5.75 16.38
N ALA A 30 -7.90 6.66 15.97
CA ALA A 30 -6.63 6.30 15.31
C ALA A 30 -5.80 5.30 16.13
N THR A 31 -5.79 5.44 17.47
CA THR A 31 -5.09 4.50 18.37
C THR A 31 -5.74 3.12 18.35
N GLN A 32 -7.06 3.05 18.37
CA GLN A 32 -7.78 1.77 18.29
C GLN A 32 -7.57 1.10 16.94
N LEU A 33 -7.60 1.87 15.85
CA LEU A 33 -7.30 1.36 14.51
C LEU A 33 -5.87 0.81 14.43
N ALA A 34 -4.87 1.54 14.95
CA ALA A 34 -3.48 1.10 14.96
C ALA A 34 -3.30 -0.23 15.71
N HIS A 35 -3.97 -0.40 16.85
CA HIS A 35 -3.98 -1.69 17.56
C HIS A 35 -4.63 -2.81 16.76
N TYR A 36 -5.75 -2.50 16.10
CA TYR A 36 -6.45 -3.49 15.27
C TYR A 36 -5.62 -3.94 14.06
N MET A 37 -4.84 -3.05 13.48
CA MET A 37 -4.00 -3.33 12.31
C MET A 37 -2.82 -4.27 12.60
N ALA A 38 -2.45 -4.47 13.85
CA ALA A 38 -1.34 -5.34 14.22
C ALA A 38 -1.77 -6.83 14.34
N PRO A 39 -0.94 -7.78 13.89
CA PRO A 39 0.25 -7.59 13.08
C PRO A 39 -0.06 -7.28 11.61
N GLY A 40 0.83 -6.52 10.96
CA GLY A 40 0.74 -6.20 9.54
C GLY A 40 1.81 -6.90 8.70
N VAL A 41 1.58 -6.94 7.39
CA VAL A 41 2.51 -7.50 6.41
C VAL A 41 2.60 -6.59 5.19
N ASN A 42 3.78 -6.53 4.55
CA ASN A 42 3.94 -5.87 3.26
C ASN A 42 3.77 -6.86 2.11
N LEU A 43 3.05 -6.45 1.07
CA LEU A 43 3.10 -7.09 -0.24
C LEU A 43 4.35 -6.54 -0.96
N GLY A 44 5.53 -7.00 -0.54
CA GLY A 44 6.79 -6.47 -1.01
C GLY A 44 7.22 -6.98 -2.38
N ASN A 45 8.00 -6.15 -3.09
CA ASN A 45 8.61 -6.45 -4.40
C ASN A 45 7.59 -6.76 -5.52
N THR A 46 6.37 -6.29 -5.40
CA THR A 46 5.30 -6.49 -6.40
C THR A 46 4.86 -5.17 -7.03
N MET A 47 3.98 -4.42 -6.38
CA MET A 47 3.45 -3.19 -6.97
C MET A 47 4.44 -2.02 -6.95
N GLU A 48 5.52 -2.10 -6.17
CA GLU A 48 6.63 -1.16 -6.21
C GLU A 48 7.73 -1.56 -7.21
N ALA A 49 7.61 -2.73 -7.81
CA ALA A 49 8.59 -3.19 -8.80
C ALA A 49 8.58 -2.26 -10.02
N CYS A 50 9.72 -1.68 -10.33
CA CYS A 50 9.85 -0.73 -11.42
C CYS A 50 11.25 -0.74 -12.05
N ASN A 51 11.35 -0.18 -13.24
CA ASN A 51 12.60 0.23 -13.83
C ASN A 51 12.78 1.73 -13.62
N TRP A 52 13.78 2.12 -12.87
CA TRP A 52 14.08 3.52 -12.54
C TRP A 52 14.35 4.42 -13.76
N ASN A 53 14.71 3.84 -14.92
CA ASN A 53 14.87 4.60 -16.15
C ASN A 53 13.54 5.03 -16.78
N ASP A 54 12.43 4.51 -16.28
CA ASP A 54 11.10 4.73 -16.85
C ASP A 54 10.29 5.81 -16.11
N ILE A 55 10.95 6.64 -15.29
CA ILE A 55 10.29 7.73 -14.55
C ILE A 55 9.56 8.66 -15.52
N PHE A 56 8.29 8.96 -15.22
CA PHE A 56 7.39 9.79 -16.03
C PHE A 56 7.11 9.24 -17.43
N THR A 57 7.22 7.94 -17.63
CA THR A 57 6.82 7.25 -18.86
C THR A 57 5.58 6.38 -18.65
N ASN A 58 5.04 5.80 -19.74
CA ASN A 58 3.96 4.82 -19.70
C ASN A 58 4.32 3.59 -20.55
N ASN A 59 5.38 2.89 -20.15
CA ASN A 59 5.93 1.75 -20.90
C ASN A 59 6.01 0.44 -20.10
N ALA A 60 5.78 0.48 -18.78
CA ALA A 60 5.88 -0.69 -17.93
C ALA A 60 4.63 -1.58 -18.00
N GLY A 61 3.43 -0.99 -18.04
CA GLY A 61 2.16 -1.71 -18.03
C GLY A 61 2.06 -2.68 -16.85
N LEU A 62 1.19 -3.68 -16.97
CA LEU A 62 0.97 -4.67 -15.91
C LEU A 62 2.14 -5.62 -15.66
N LYS A 63 3.14 -5.64 -16.56
CA LYS A 63 4.37 -6.45 -16.40
C LYS A 63 5.23 -5.97 -15.22
N SER A 64 5.05 -4.73 -14.80
CA SER A 64 5.75 -4.17 -13.65
C SER A 64 5.60 -5.05 -12.41
N GLU A 65 4.39 -5.50 -12.12
CA GLU A 65 4.07 -6.33 -10.96
C GLU A 65 5.00 -7.55 -10.77
N THR A 66 5.47 -8.13 -11.88
CA THR A 66 6.31 -9.35 -11.86
C THR A 66 7.76 -9.09 -12.27
N SER A 67 8.15 -7.84 -12.47
CA SER A 67 9.47 -7.48 -13.02
C SER A 67 10.62 -7.78 -12.05
N TRP A 68 10.35 -7.85 -10.75
CA TRP A 68 11.34 -8.24 -9.73
C TRP A 68 11.20 -9.71 -9.31
N GLN A 69 10.75 -10.56 -10.23
CA GLN A 69 10.69 -12.03 -10.07
C GLN A 69 9.65 -12.57 -9.08
N ASN A 70 8.71 -11.75 -8.66
CA ASN A 70 7.56 -12.22 -7.89
C ASN A 70 6.46 -12.73 -8.81
N ASP A 71 5.69 -13.67 -8.33
CA ASP A 71 4.47 -14.10 -8.99
C ASP A 71 3.41 -13.00 -8.96
N LYS A 72 2.51 -13.03 -9.94
CA LYS A 72 1.35 -12.17 -9.94
C LYS A 72 0.50 -12.41 -8.68
N THR A 73 0.20 -11.35 -7.96
CA THR A 73 -0.59 -11.42 -6.71
C THR A 73 -1.97 -11.99 -6.97
N SER A 74 -2.33 -13.03 -6.22
CA SER A 74 -3.65 -13.67 -6.29
C SER A 74 -4.48 -13.41 -5.04
N GLU A 75 -5.80 -13.45 -5.20
CA GLU A 75 -6.74 -13.35 -4.07
C GLU A 75 -6.49 -14.46 -3.04
N SER A 76 -6.19 -15.68 -3.50
CA SER A 76 -5.91 -16.81 -2.61
C SER A 76 -4.68 -16.58 -1.73
N TYR A 77 -3.64 -15.94 -2.27
CA TYR A 77 -2.47 -15.55 -1.50
C TYR A 77 -2.82 -14.53 -0.41
N ILE A 78 -3.54 -13.47 -0.76
CA ILE A 78 -3.97 -12.45 0.22
C ILE A 78 -4.87 -13.06 1.31
N ARG A 79 -5.81 -13.93 0.94
CA ARG A 79 -6.63 -14.67 1.91
C ARG A 79 -5.80 -15.57 2.84
N SER A 80 -4.69 -16.12 2.33
CA SER A 80 -3.79 -16.93 3.18
C SER A 80 -3.09 -16.10 4.24
N LEU A 81 -2.73 -14.85 3.95
CA LEU A 81 -2.15 -13.93 4.93
C LEU A 81 -3.12 -13.66 6.09
N LYS A 82 -4.39 -13.43 5.79
CA LYS A 82 -5.42 -13.28 6.85
C LYS A 82 -5.54 -14.53 7.70
N LYS A 83 -5.53 -15.73 7.08
CA LYS A 83 -5.58 -17.01 7.80
C LYS A 83 -4.37 -17.22 8.72
N GLN A 84 -3.22 -16.64 8.39
CA GLN A 84 -2.02 -16.66 9.20
C GLN A 84 -2.05 -15.66 10.38
N GLY A 85 -3.12 -14.85 10.48
CA GLY A 85 -3.33 -13.93 11.60
C GLY A 85 -2.93 -12.48 11.34
N PHE A 86 -2.55 -12.11 10.12
CA PHE A 86 -2.31 -10.71 9.78
C PHE A 86 -3.62 -9.93 9.75
N ASN A 87 -3.59 -8.69 10.21
CA ASN A 87 -4.74 -7.78 10.27
C ASN A 87 -4.62 -6.59 9.32
N SER A 88 -3.42 -6.30 8.83
CA SER A 88 -3.22 -5.27 7.82
C SER A 88 -2.28 -5.73 6.71
N LEU A 89 -2.52 -5.19 5.52
CA LEU A 89 -1.73 -5.37 4.32
C LEU A 89 -1.25 -4.00 3.85
N ARG A 90 0.06 -3.78 3.80
CA ARG A 90 0.63 -2.61 3.12
C ARG A 90 1.03 -3.02 1.70
N ILE A 91 0.58 -2.26 0.72
CA ILE A 91 0.88 -2.43 -0.70
C ILE A 91 1.83 -1.29 -1.11
N PRO A 92 3.15 -1.49 -1.01
CA PRO A 92 4.11 -0.55 -1.58
C PRO A 92 3.85 -0.43 -3.08
N THR A 93 3.81 0.80 -3.62
CA THR A 93 3.37 1.02 -4.99
C THR A 93 4.25 2.03 -5.71
N SER A 94 4.70 1.66 -6.91
CA SER A 94 5.28 2.57 -7.88
C SER A 94 4.17 3.18 -8.73
N TRP A 95 4.04 4.51 -8.70
CA TRP A 95 3.01 5.24 -9.41
C TRP A 95 3.53 5.96 -10.64
N VAL A 96 4.82 6.31 -10.62
CA VAL A 96 5.44 7.22 -11.60
C VAL A 96 6.33 6.49 -12.59
N ALA A 97 7.09 5.50 -12.12
CA ALA A 97 8.01 4.77 -12.97
C ALA A 97 7.27 3.81 -13.91
N GLY A 98 7.10 4.22 -15.13
CA GLY A 98 6.48 3.44 -16.20
C GLY A 98 4.95 3.48 -16.25
N HIS A 99 4.30 4.35 -15.45
CA HIS A 99 2.85 4.37 -15.31
C HIS A 99 2.22 5.77 -15.49
N ILE A 100 2.95 6.77 -16.00
CA ILE A 100 2.43 8.13 -16.22
C ILE A 100 2.06 8.33 -17.69
N VAL A 101 0.77 8.54 -17.96
CA VAL A 101 0.24 8.82 -19.30
C VAL A 101 0.25 10.32 -19.64
N ASP A 102 0.22 11.19 -18.62
CA ASP A 102 0.29 12.65 -18.77
C ASP A 102 1.11 13.22 -17.60
N LYS A 103 2.34 13.62 -17.88
CA LYS A 103 3.27 14.15 -16.88
C LYS A 103 2.81 15.48 -16.29
N GLU A 104 2.24 16.38 -17.08
CA GLU A 104 1.82 17.69 -16.59
C GLU A 104 0.68 17.59 -15.58
N LYS A 105 -0.23 16.64 -15.80
CA LYS A 105 -1.35 16.36 -14.91
C LYS A 105 -1.07 15.28 -13.87
N MET A 106 0.07 14.59 -13.96
CA MET A 106 0.41 13.41 -13.18
C MET A 106 -0.69 12.35 -13.27
N THR A 107 -1.17 12.10 -14.48
CA THR A 107 -2.23 11.10 -14.74
C THR A 107 -1.60 9.72 -14.83
N ILE A 108 -2.06 8.83 -13.97
CA ILE A 108 -1.58 7.44 -13.87
C ILE A 108 -2.31 6.58 -14.92
N ASP A 109 -1.63 5.58 -15.45
CA ASP A 109 -2.23 4.58 -16.34
C ASP A 109 -3.48 3.94 -15.69
N PRO A 110 -4.66 4.05 -16.31
CA PRO A 110 -5.88 3.48 -15.75
C PRO A 110 -5.81 1.96 -15.54
N ALA A 111 -5.08 1.23 -16.38
CA ALA A 111 -4.93 -0.21 -16.23
C ALA A 111 -4.12 -0.56 -14.98
N TRP A 112 -3.07 0.21 -14.68
CA TRP A 112 -2.29 0.07 -13.45
C TRP A 112 -3.13 0.39 -12.20
N VAL A 113 -3.88 1.48 -12.23
CA VAL A 113 -4.79 1.85 -11.13
C VAL A 113 -5.83 0.75 -10.88
N LEU A 114 -6.43 0.20 -11.93
CA LEU A 114 -7.40 -0.89 -11.80
C LEU A 114 -6.76 -2.14 -11.18
N ARG A 115 -5.52 -2.46 -11.55
CA ARG A 115 -4.81 -3.59 -10.94
C ARG A 115 -4.53 -3.38 -9.45
N ILE A 116 -4.14 -2.18 -9.06
CA ILE A 116 -3.93 -1.85 -7.64
C ILE A 116 -5.25 -1.96 -6.87
N LYS A 117 -6.35 -1.44 -7.43
CA LYS A 117 -7.69 -1.57 -6.83
C LYS A 117 -8.10 -3.03 -6.64
N GLU A 118 -7.84 -3.88 -7.63
CA GLU A 118 -8.11 -5.32 -7.53
C GLU A 118 -7.40 -5.95 -6.33
N ILE A 119 -6.12 -5.60 -6.09
CA ILE A 119 -5.37 -6.11 -4.94
C ILE A 119 -5.88 -5.51 -3.63
N VAL A 120 -6.23 -4.23 -3.62
CA VAL A 120 -6.88 -3.58 -2.47
C VAL A 120 -8.17 -4.31 -2.12
N ASP A 121 -9.00 -4.62 -3.11
CA ASP A 121 -10.25 -5.36 -2.93
C ASP A 121 -10.01 -6.77 -2.38
N TYR A 122 -8.96 -7.48 -2.82
CA TYR A 122 -8.56 -8.75 -2.22
C TYR A 122 -8.28 -8.62 -0.71
N GLY A 123 -7.57 -7.56 -0.32
CA GLY A 123 -7.27 -7.26 1.09
C GLY A 123 -8.52 -6.98 1.90
N LEU A 124 -9.35 -6.07 1.43
CA LEU A 124 -10.59 -5.67 2.10
C LEU A 124 -11.59 -6.84 2.20
N ASN A 125 -11.75 -7.62 1.12
CA ASN A 125 -12.60 -8.80 1.10
C ASN A 125 -12.10 -9.93 2.02
N ALA A 126 -10.79 -9.98 2.27
CA ALA A 126 -10.21 -10.88 3.26
C ALA A 126 -10.36 -10.37 4.70
N GLY A 127 -10.84 -9.14 4.92
CA GLY A 127 -10.96 -8.51 6.25
C GLY A 127 -9.63 -7.97 6.78
N LEU A 128 -8.76 -7.51 5.88
CA LEU A 128 -7.52 -6.79 6.22
C LEU A 128 -7.77 -5.27 6.13
N CYS A 129 -7.13 -4.49 7.00
CA CYS A 129 -6.92 -3.07 6.74
C CYS A 129 -5.86 -2.93 5.65
N VAL A 130 -6.10 -2.07 4.67
CA VAL A 130 -5.17 -1.90 3.54
C VAL A 130 -4.52 -0.53 3.57
N ILE A 131 -3.21 -0.50 3.39
CA ILE A 131 -2.41 0.72 3.27
C ILE A 131 -1.77 0.73 1.90
N ILE A 132 -2.01 1.77 1.12
CA ILE A 132 -1.27 2.08 -0.10
C ILE A 132 -0.34 3.27 0.16
N ASN A 133 0.83 3.25 -0.46
CA ASN A 133 1.76 4.37 -0.39
C ASN A 133 2.46 4.57 -1.75
N GLU A 134 3.05 5.71 -1.92
CA GLU A 134 4.10 5.91 -2.91
C GLU A 134 5.40 5.39 -2.30
N HIS A 135 6.11 4.50 -3.02
CA HIS A 135 7.24 3.76 -2.47
C HIS A 135 8.42 3.81 -3.42
N TRP A 136 9.47 4.49 -3.03
CA TRP A 136 10.70 4.75 -3.78
C TRP A 136 10.49 5.26 -5.21
N ASP A 137 9.73 4.55 -6.02
CA ASP A 137 9.23 4.93 -7.34
C ASP A 137 10.32 5.49 -8.28
N GLY A 138 11.44 4.74 -8.34
CA GLY A 138 12.62 5.16 -9.08
C GLY A 138 13.43 6.30 -8.44
N GLY A 139 13.12 6.70 -7.21
CA GLY A 139 13.84 7.74 -6.47
C GLY A 139 13.60 9.16 -7.00
N TRP A 140 12.53 9.40 -7.74
CA TRP A 140 12.29 10.70 -8.37
C TRP A 140 12.11 11.84 -7.37
N ILE A 141 11.62 11.55 -6.18
CA ILE A 141 11.49 12.52 -5.11
C ILE A 141 12.84 12.77 -4.45
N GLU A 142 13.55 11.71 -4.05
CA GLU A 142 14.79 11.84 -3.30
C GLU A 142 15.94 12.37 -4.15
N HIS A 143 16.11 11.87 -5.38
CA HIS A 143 17.27 12.19 -6.20
C HIS A 143 17.11 13.44 -7.04
N ASN A 144 15.92 13.76 -7.50
CA ASN A 144 15.69 14.85 -8.44
C ASN A 144 14.74 15.92 -7.90
N GLY A 145 13.97 15.63 -6.87
CA GLY A 145 12.92 16.50 -6.36
C GLY A 145 13.37 17.37 -5.19
N PHE A 146 13.42 16.80 -4.01
CA PHE A 146 13.59 17.54 -2.78
C PHE A 146 15.06 17.84 -2.41
N THR A 147 16.01 17.14 -3.01
CA THR A 147 17.45 17.39 -2.80
C THR A 147 18.01 18.49 -3.72
N ASN A 148 17.37 18.76 -4.85
CA ASN A 148 17.77 19.84 -5.75
C ASN A 148 16.87 21.07 -5.54
N GLN A 149 17.41 22.11 -4.92
CA GLN A 149 16.70 23.36 -4.60
C GLN A 149 16.01 24.01 -5.82
N ALA A 150 16.59 23.89 -7.00
CA ALA A 150 16.04 24.48 -8.23
C ALA A 150 14.70 23.83 -8.64
N ASN A 151 14.49 22.58 -8.30
CA ASN A 151 13.35 21.78 -8.73
C ASN A 151 12.28 21.55 -7.65
N VAL A 152 12.54 21.96 -6.41
CA VAL A 152 11.67 21.66 -5.26
C VAL A 152 10.22 22.09 -5.49
N SER A 153 10.00 23.28 -6.02
CA SER A 153 8.63 23.80 -6.23
C SER A 153 7.87 23.01 -7.30
N GLU A 154 8.52 22.63 -8.38
CA GLU A 154 7.95 21.81 -9.44
C GLU A 154 7.59 20.42 -8.90
N HIS A 155 8.51 19.74 -8.22
CA HIS A 155 8.29 18.40 -7.69
C HIS A 155 7.22 18.37 -6.58
N LYS A 156 7.13 19.40 -5.75
CA LYS A 156 6.03 19.53 -4.79
C LYS A 156 4.67 19.60 -5.48
N GLU A 157 4.56 20.37 -6.57
CA GLU A 157 3.31 20.47 -7.31
C GLU A 157 3.00 19.15 -8.04
N MET A 158 3.99 18.49 -8.63
CA MET A 158 3.81 17.17 -9.24
C MET A 158 3.35 16.14 -8.19
N TYR A 159 3.98 16.11 -7.02
CA TYR A 159 3.60 15.22 -5.92
C TYR A 159 2.19 15.49 -5.42
N ARG A 160 1.81 16.76 -5.29
CA ARG A 160 0.44 17.14 -4.95
C ARG A 160 -0.57 16.64 -6.00
N LYS A 161 -0.28 16.82 -7.30
CA LYS A 161 -1.13 16.33 -8.39
C LYS A 161 -1.26 14.80 -8.36
N LEU A 162 -0.15 14.09 -8.16
CA LEU A 162 -0.14 12.63 -8.03
C LEU A 162 -1.10 12.17 -6.93
N TRP A 163 -0.94 12.71 -5.71
CA TRP A 163 -1.78 12.33 -4.58
C TRP A 163 -3.25 12.74 -4.74
N VAL A 164 -3.53 13.85 -5.40
CA VAL A 164 -4.91 14.21 -5.75
C VAL A 164 -5.51 13.18 -6.72
N ASN A 165 -4.74 12.72 -7.69
CA ASN A 165 -5.20 11.69 -8.63
C ASN A 165 -5.41 10.34 -7.92
N ILE A 166 -4.48 9.92 -7.07
CA ILE A 166 -4.63 8.69 -6.26
C ILE A 166 -5.88 8.80 -5.37
N ALA A 167 -6.01 9.88 -4.60
CA ALA A 167 -7.14 10.09 -3.70
C ALA A 167 -8.50 10.05 -4.42
N LYS A 168 -8.59 10.62 -5.63
CA LYS A 168 -9.80 10.52 -6.45
C LYS A 168 -10.17 9.10 -6.80
N GLN A 169 -9.17 8.23 -7.02
CA GLN A 169 -9.42 6.83 -7.36
C GLN A 169 -9.92 6.01 -6.18
N PHE A 170 -9.53 6.38 -4.96
CA PHE A 170 -9.85 5.64 -3.74
C PHE A 170 -10.84 6.37 -2.81
N LYS A 171 -11.49 7.46 -3.28
CA LYS A 171 -12.39 8.29 -2.46
C LYS A 171 -13.60 7.55 -1.88
N ASP A 172 -14.01 6.47 -2.52
CA ASP A 172 -15.18 5.68 -2.14
C ASP A 172 -14.79 4.42 -1.34
N TYR A 173 -13.49 4.24 -1.07
CA TYR A 173 -12.98 3.19 -0.20
C TYR A 173 -13.06 3.62 1.27
N ASP A 174 -13.40 2.67 2.14
CA ASP A 174 -13.31 2.83 3.59
C ASP A 174 -11.91 2.41 4.10
N GLN A 175 -11.71 2.47 5.40
CA GLN A 175 -10.44 2.18 6.10
C GLN A 175 -9.79 0.86 5.77
#